data_d9446e90c0d1b088ac066471565b7010
#
_entry.id   d9446e90c0d1b088ac066471565b7010
#
_cell.length_a   1.000
_cell.length_b   1.000
_cell.length_c   1.000
_cell.angle_alpha   90.00
_cell.angle_beta   90.00
_cell.angle_gamma   90.00
#
_symmetry.space_group_name_H-M   'P 1'
#
loop_
_entity.id
_entity.type
_entity.pdbx_description
1 polymer ?
#
loop_
_entity_poly.entity_id
_entity_poly.type
_entity_poly.pdbx_seq_one_letter_code
_entity_poly.pdbx_strand_id
1 'polypeptide(L)'
;MCIRDSFKIDPWTLADITDLGDVPFPRANDNEDCIERITDFFTEIDKAGVKPISIGGDHSITGGIIQALGCGQLANGQPISFLHLDAHTDVFTKVDHFLGAKKSAAHWGAYLADQGKIDPSRSMQIGLRGHPRTLDWLQPAYDYGYNIVTMKDFRRRGLTDVIAQTVKVLGDRPVYITFDLDCLDPTIAPGVSNIEPGEKGFDIDEAIALLRAARGLNIVGGDVVCMMPTKDSPNNITALTAASIMFEMISMIAENSLKS
;
A
#
# COMPACT_ATOMS: atom_id res chain seq x y z
N MET A 1 -3.49 15.70 20.12
CA MET A 1 -3.94 14.39 20.60
C MET A 1 -5.12 13.98 19.74
N CYS A 2 -5.04 12.83 19.10
CA CYS A 2 -6.06 12.37 18.16
C CYS A 2 -6.60 11.02 18.64
N ILE A 3 -7.82 11.04 19.15
CA ILE A 3 -8.60 9.82 19.36
C ILE A 3 -9.23 9.46 18.04
N ARG A 4 -9.09 8.20 17.61
CA ARG A 4 -9.86 7.74 16.47
C ARG A 4 -11.28 7.44 16.94
N ASP A 5 -12.18 8.36 16.69
CA ASP A 5 -13.57 8.29 17.16
C ASP A 5 -14.27 7.00 16.71
N SER A 6 -14.08 6.63 15.44
CA SER A 6 -14.66 5.41 14.87
C SER A 6 -14.14 4.10 15.50
N PHE A 7 -12.94 4.09 16.08
CA PHE A 7 -12.38 2.96 16.83
C PHE A 7 -12.61 3.08 18.33
N LYS A 8 -12.90 4.30 18.83
CA LYS A 8 -12.99 4.63 20.24
C LYS A 8 -11.73 4.30 21.03
N ILE A 9 -10.58 4.45 20.40
CA ILE A 9 -9.26 4.22 20.99
C ILE A 9 -8.37 5.45 20.82
N ASP A 10 -7.42 5.59 21.72
CA ASP A 10 -6.25 6.45 21.59
C ASP A 10 -5.04 5.54 21.32
N PRO A 11 -4.51 5.46 20.08
CA PRO A 11 -3.43 4.55 19.75
C PRO A 11 -2.14 4.81 20.55
N TRP A 12 -1.89 6.04 21.00
CA TRP A 12 -0.73 6.40 21.82
C TRP A 12 -0.78 5.84 23.24
N THR A 13 -1.95 5.39 23.71
CA THR A 13 -2.06 4.68 24.99
C THR A 13 -1.88 3.17 24.84
N LEU A 14 -1.88 2.66 23.61
CA LEU A 14 -1.85 1.23 23.30
C LEU A 14 -0.54 0.77 22.69
N ALA A 15 0.23 1.69 22.12
CA ALA A 15 1.49 1.38 21.45
C ALA A 15 2.49 2.53 21.61
N ASP A 16 3.77 2.18 21.67
CA ASP A 16 4.86 3.14 21.56
C ASP A 16 5.03 3.50 20.09
N ILE A 17 4.78 4.77 19.75
CA ILE A 17 4.83 5.28 18.39
C ILE A 17 5.97 6.29 18.30
N THR A 18 6.93 6.04 17.40
CA THR A 18 8.11 6.88 17.23
C THR A 18 8.31 7.20 15.76
N ASP A 19 8.62 8.45 15.46
CA ASP A 19 9.10 8.87 14.14
C ASP A 19 10.60 8.56 14.02
N LEU A 20 10.97 7.75 13.03
CA LEU A 20 12.35 7.35 12.76
C LEU A 20 13.04 8.27 11.74
N GLY A 21 12.34 9.30 11.26
CA GLY A 21 12.86 10.19 10.21
C GLY A 21 12.89 9.56 8.83
N ASP A 22 13.71 10.12 7.96
CA ASP A 22 13.78 9.74 6.55
C ASP A 22 14.89 8.72 6.27
N VAL A 23 14.64 7.82 5.31
CA VAL A 23 15.70 6.99 4.74
C VAL A 23 16.67 7.88 3.92
N PRO A 24 17.96 7.90 4.21
CA PRO A 24 18.90 8.77 3.49
C PRO A 24 19.20 8.24 2.08
N PHE A 25 19.05 9.10 1.07
CA PHE A 25 19.34 8.79 -0.34
C PHE A 25 20.53 9.63 -0.87
N PRO A 26 21.77 9.22 -0.66
CA PRO A 26 22.92 9.94 -1.18
C PRO A 26 22.96 10.00 -2.72
N ARG A 27 22.32 9.05 -3.40
CA ARG A 27 22.18 8.99 -4.85
C ARG A 27 20.70 8.88 -5.23
N ALA A 28 19.91 9.91 -4.95
CA ALA A 28 18.45 9.93 -5.18
C ALA A 28 18.03 9.76 -6.65
N ASN A 29 18.97 9.89 -7.61
CA ASN A 29 18.74 9.63 -9.04
C ASN A 29 19.05 8.19 -9.47
N ASP A 30 19.46 7.32 -8.56
CA ASP A 30 19.73 5.89 -8.77
C ASP A 30 18.67 5.08 -8.05
N ASN A 31 17.64 4.62 -8.79
CA ASN A 31 16.50 3.94 -8.20
C ASN A 31 16.90 2.63 -7.50
N GLU A 32 17.81 1.87 -8.08
CA GLU A 32 18.26 0.62 -7.49
C GLU A 32 19.01 0.84 -6.18
N ASP A 33 19.86 1.88 -6.07
CA ASP A 33 20.50 2.28 -4.81
C ASP A 33 19.47 2.73 -3.77
N CYS A 34 18.45 3.49 -4.18
CA CYS A 34 17.38 3.89 -3.26
C CYS A 34 16.63 2.67 -2.69
N ILE A 35 16.26 1.70 -3.53
CA ILE A 35 15.56 0.49 -3.09
C ILE A 35 16.42 -0.36 -2.18
N GLU A 36 17.72 -0.48 -2.44
CA GLU A 36 18.67 -1.19 -1.57
C GLU A 36 18.73 -0.53 -0.18
N ARG A 37 18.83 0.79 -0.10
CA ARG A 37 18.85 1.52 1.17
C ARG A 37 17.56 1.41 1.95
N ILE A 38 16.43 1.45 1.27
CA ILE A 38 15.13 1.17 1.89
C ILE A 38 15.14 -0.25 2.47
N THR A 39 15.58 -1.23 1.68
CA THR A 39 15.62 -2.63 2.12
C THR A 39 16.53 -2.79 3.36
N ASP A 40 17.70 -2.18 3.38
CA ASP A 40 18.62 -2.24 4.52
C ASP A 40 18.00 -1.60 5.78
N PHE A 41 17.42 -0.41 5.64
CA PHE A 41 16.79 0.33 6.73
C PHE A 41 15.63 -0.48 7.33
N PHE A 42 14.74 -1.01 6.50
CA PHE A 42 13.59 -1.79 6.97
C PHE A 42 13.96 -3.20 7.44
N THR A 43 15.12 -3.73 7.03
CA THR A 43 15.65 -4.98 7.60
C THR A 43 15.99 -4.82 9.08
N GLU A 44 16.55 -3.67 9.48
CA GLU A 44 16.81 -3.41 10.91
C GLU A 44 15.50 -3.21 11.71
N ILE A 45 14.49 -2.58 11.10
CA ILE A 45 13.15 -2.44 11.69
C ILE A 45 12.50 -3.81 11.90
N ASP A 46 12.57 -4.69 10.90
CA ASP A 46 12.05 -6.06 10.99
C ASP A 46 12.74 -6.86 12.11
N LYS A 47 14.07 -6.80 12.19
CA LYS A 47 14.86 -7.44 13.26
C LYS A 47 14.50 -6.92 14.65
N ALA A 48 14.10 -5.66 14.76
CA ALA A 48 13.63 -5.08 16.01
C ALA A 48 12.19 -5.46 16.37
N GLY A 49 11.46 -6.13 15.46
CA GLY A 49 10.06 -6.49 15.65
C GLY A 49 9.10 -5.29 15.63
N VAL A 50 9.52 -4.16 15.07
CA VAL A 50 8.74 -2.92 15.01
C VAL A 50 7.94 -2.88 13.71
N LYS A 51 6.65 -2.60 13.80
CA LYS A 51 5.75 -2.52 12.63
C LYS A 51 5.82 -1.12 12.02
N PRO A 52 6.33 -0.97 10.79
CA PRO A 52 6.47 0.34 10.15
C PRO A 52 5.16 0.83 9.52
N ILE A 53 4.94 2.15 9.58
CA ILE A 53 4.05 2.88 8.71
C ILE A 53 4.86 3.96 8.01
N SER A 54 4.87 3.94 6.70
CA SER A 54 5.72 4.80 5.88
C SER A 54 4.89 5.77 5.04
N ILE A 55 5.49 6.91 4.72
CA ILE A 55 4.95 7.81 3.71
C ILE A 55 5.97 7.96 2.59
N GLY A 56 5.49 7.94 1.35
CA GLY A 56 6.35 8.08 0.20
C GLY A 56 5.76 8.95 -0.90
N GLY A 57 6.64 9.26 -1.85
CA GLY A 57 6.27 9.78 -3.16
C GLY A 57 6.09 8.63 -4.13
N ASP A 58 7.17 8.10 -4.68
CA ASP A 58 7.14 7.04 -5.67
C ASP A 58 6.78 5.67 -5.04
N HIS A 59 5.90 4.90 -5.71
CA HIS A 59 5.41 3.62 -5.21
C HIS A 59 6.48 2.51 -5.21
N SER A 60 7.66 2.74 -5.77
CA SER A 60 8.76 1.78 -5.70
C SER A 60 9.25 1.53 -4.28
N ILE A 61 8.99 2.44 -3.33
CA ILE A 61 9.37 2.26 -1.91
C ILE A 61 8.77 1.00 -1.32
N THR A 62 7.53 0.67 -1.66
CA THR A 62 6.83 -0.55 -1.23
C THR A 62 7.63 -1.80 -1.59
N GLY A 63 8.26 -1.78 -2.76
CA GLY A 63 9.15 -2.86 -3.19
C GLY A 63 10.35 -3.06 -2.26
N GLY A 64 11.02 -1.99 -1.85
CA GLY A 64 12.14 -2.05 -0.90
C GLY A 64 11.71 -2.48 0.51
N ILE A 65 10.57 -1.98 0.97
CA ILE A 65 10.00 -2.32 2.29
C ILE A 65 9.63 -3.81 2.35
N ILE A 66 8.83 -4.30 1.40
CA ILE A 66 8.42 -5.71 1.40
C ILE A 66 9.59 -6.64 1.11
N GLN A 67 10.61 -6.19 0.36
CA GLN A 67 11.87 -6.95 0.19
C GLN A 67 12.50 -7.27 1.55
N ALA A 68 12.45 -6.35 2.50
CA ALA A 68 12.95 -6.54 3.86
C ALA A 68 12.01 -7.39 4.72
N LEU A 69 10.72 -7.04 4.77
CA LEU A 69 9.75 -7.64 5.67
C LEU A 69 9.29 -9.04 5.23
N GLY A 70 9.23 -9.30 3.91
CA GLY A 70 8.76 -10.57 3.36
C GLY A 70 9.67 -11.73 3.76
N CYS A 71 9.08 -12.76 4.37
CA CYS A 71 9.79 -13.87 5.00
C CYS A 71 10.72 -13.45 6.16
N GLY A 72 10.52 -12.23 6.70
CA GLY A 72 11.26 -11.71 7.85
C GLY A 72 10.62 -12.09 9.20
N GLN A 73 11.09 -11.43 10.26
CA GLN A 73 10.65 -11.68 11.63
C GLN A 73 9.17 -11.32 11.83
N LEU A 74 8.75 -10.14 11.37
CA LEU A 74 7.36 -9.68 11.48
C LEU A 74 6.39 -10.59 10.72
N ALA A 75 6.84 -11.17 9.62
CA ALA A 75 6.07 -12.12 8.81
C ALA A 75 6.19 -13.57 9.30
N ASN A 76 6.88 -13.84 10.41
CA ASN A 76 7.14 -15.19 10.92
C ASN A 76 7.73 -16.15 9.86
N GLY A 77 8.64 -15.64 9.03
CA GLY A 77 9.25 -16.40 7.94
C GLY A 77 8.32 -16.71 6.75
N GLN A 78 7.13 -16.14 6.70
CA GLN A 78 6.15 -16.38 5.63
C GLN A 78 6.18 -15.28 4.58
N PRO A 79 5.81 -15.59 3.32
CA PRO A 79 5.49 -14.55 2.35
C PRO A 79 4.37 -13.64 2.85
N ILE A 80 4.47 -12.35 2.56
CA ILE A 80 3.46 -11.35 2.92
C ILE A 80 2.28 -11.43 1.94
N SER A 81 1.07 -11.32 2.46
CA SER A 81 -0.11 -10.94 1.69
C SER A 81 -0.24 -9.41 1.69
N PHE A 82 -0.71 -8.80 0.63
CA PHE A 82 -0.95 -7.38 0.66
C PHE A 82 -2.41 -6.98 0.36
N LEU A 83 -2.82 -5.88 0.96
CA LEU A 83 -3.99 -5.11 0.57
C LEU A 83 -3.49 -3.87 -0.17
N HIS A 84 -3.68 -3.84 -1.48
CA HIS A 84 -3.24 -2.80 -2.40
C HIS A 84 -4.47 -2.03 -2.92
N LEU A 85 -4.59 -0.77 -2.48
CA LEU A 85 -5.56 0.16 -3.03
C LEU A 85 -4.80 1.12 -3.96
N ASP A 86 -5.12 1.07 -5.26
CA ASP A 86 -4.38 1.76 -6.31
C ASP A 86 -5.22 1.87 -7.59
N ALA A 87 -4.97 2.87 -8.41
CA ALA A 87 -5.47 2.90 -9.77
C ALA A 87 -4.68 1.97 -10.71
N HIS A 88 -3.45 1.58 -10.34
CA HIS A 88 -2.51 0.79 -11.13
C HIS A 88 -2.27 -0.59 -10.53
N THR A 89 -1.77 -1.53 -11.34
CA THR A 89 -1.49 -2.90 -10.87
C THR A 89 -0.09 -3.07 -10.29
N ASP A 90 0.90 -2.30 -10.75
CA ASP A 90 2.31 -2.39 -10.36
C ASP A 90 2.95 -3.80 -10.46
N VAL A 91 2.37 -4.62 -11.35
CA VAL A 91 2.79 -6.01 -11.64
C VAL A 91 3.22 -6.16 -13.10
N PHE A 92 3.84 -5.14 -13.66
CA PHE A 92 4.34 -5.23 -15.04
C PHE A 92 5.66 -6.02 -15.10
N THR A 93 5.82 -6.81 -16.16
CA THR A 93 7.03 -7.63 -16.40
C THR A 93 7.82 -7.20 -17.63
N LYS A 94 7.16 -6.53 -18.58
CA LYS A 94 7.72 -6.22 -19.92
C LYS A 94 7.62 -4.75 -20.30
N VAL A 95 7.09 -3.91 -19.42
CA VAL A 95 6.97 -2.47 -19.66
C VAL A 95 8.26 -1.82 -19.20
N ASP A 96 8.97 -1.14 -20.10
CA ASP A 96 10.13 -0.35 -19.74
C ASP A 96 9.67 0.84 -18.87
N HIS A 97 10.26 0.96 -17.70
CA HIS A 97 10.04 2.10 -16.84
C HIS A 97 10.94 3.28 -17.26
N PHE A 98 10.54 4.47 -16.84
CA PHE A 98 11.32 5.70 -17.02
C PHE A 98 12.77 5.50 -16.52
N LEU A 99 13.74 5.90 -17.33
CA LEU A 99 15.18 5.71 -17.07
C LEU A 99 15.65 4.25 -16.97
N GLY A 100 14.84 3.28 -17.39
CA GLY A 100 15.23 1.86 -17.40
C GLY A 100 15.29 1.18 -16.03
N ALA A 101 14.72 1.79 -15.00
CA ALA A 101 14.69 1.21 -13.65
C ALA A 101 13.97 -0.16 -13.64
N LYS A 102 14.60 -1.16 -13.06
CA LYS A 102 14.05 -2.53 -12.96
C LYS A 102 13.20 -2.75 -11.72
N LYS A 103 13.52 -2.04 -10.63
CA LYS A 103 12.79 -2.08 -9.36
C LYS A 103 11.94 -0.82 -9.17
N SER A 104 11.18 -0.44 -10.21
CA SER A 104 10.35 0.76 -10.18
C SER A 104 8.97 0.51 -9.58
N ALA A 105 8.20 1.59 -9.41
CA ALA A 105 6.80 1.54 -9.03
C ALA A 105 6.00 0.51 -9.84
N ALA A 106 6.19 0.48 -11.16
CA ALA A 106 5.44 -0.41 -12.04
C ALA A 106 5.77 -1.91 -11.89
N HIS A 107 6.82 -2.31 -11.16
CA HIS A 107 7.35 -3.67 -11.20
C HIS A 107 7.40 -4.39 -9.87
N TRP A 108 7.19 -3.69 -8.74
CA TRP A 108 7.44 -4.28 -7.42
C TRP A 108 6.60 -5.53 -7.13
N GLY A 109 5.35 -5.55 -7.56
CA GLY A 109 4.49 -6.71 -7.37
C GLY A 109 4.95 -7.95 -8.15
N ALA A 110 5.63 -7.77 -9.29
CA ALA A 110 6.16 -8.88 -10.09
C ALA A 110 7.46 -9.44 -9.48
N TYR A 111 8.49 -8.60 -9.28
CA TYR A 111 9.78 -9.11 -8.82
C TYR A 111 9.74 -9.66 -7.40
N LEU A 112 8.87 -9.15 -6.52
CA LEU A 112 8.68 -9.70 -5.18
C LEU A 112 7.97 -11.05 -5.19
N ALA A 113 7.02 -11.26 -6.13
CA ALA A 113 6.39 -12.56 -6.35
C ALA A 113 7.41 -13.59 -6.85
N ASP A 114 8.25 -13.22 -7.82
CA ASP A 114 9.34 -14.08 -8.32
C ASP A 114 10.33 -14.49 -7.23
N GLN A 115 10.55 -13.63 -6.25
CA GLN A 115 11.44 -13.88 -5.11
C GLN A 115 10.76 -14.63 -3.96
N GLY A 116 9.46 -14.91 -4.06
CA GLY A 116 8.68 -15.54 -3.00
C GLY A 116 8.54 -14.68 -1.73
N LYS A 117 8.68 -13.35 -1.85
CA LYS A 117 8.53 -12.40 -0.74
C LYS A 117 7.06 -12.09 -0.44
N ILE A 118 6.20 -12.23 -1.44
CA ILE A 118 4.76 -12.03 -1.37
C ILE A 118 4.02 -13.28 -1.86
N ASP A 119 2.79 -13.46 -1.38
CA ASP A 119 1.84 -14.48 -1.85
C ASP A 119 0.74 -13.81 -2.69
N PRO A 120 0.86 -13.84 -4.04
CA PRO A 120 -0.15 -13.23 -4.91
C PRO A 120 -1.56 -13.79 -4.71
N SER A 121 -1.68 -15.10 -4.47
CA SER A 121 -2.97 -15.77 -4.32
C SER A 121 -3.74 -15.33 -3.07
N ARG A 122 -3.03 -14.76 -2.11
CA ARG A 122 -3.55 -14.23 -0.84
C ARG A 122 -3.48 -12.70 -0.78
N SER A 123 -3.26 -12.04 -1.91
CA SER A 123 -3.16 -10.59 -2.03
C SER A 123 -4.31 -10.02 -2.85
N MET A 124 -4.74 -8.81 -2.50
CA MET A 124 -5.84 -8.09 -3.15
C MET A 124 -5.34 -6.81 -3.80
N GLN A 125 -5.71 -6.57 -5.04
CA GLN A 125 -5.56 -5.29 -5.75
C GLN A 125 -6.93 -4.71 -6.05
N ILE A 126 -7.22 -3.52 -5.55
CA ILE A 126 -8.57 -2.93 -5.60
C ILE A 126 -8.47 -1.47 -6.06
N GLY A 127 -9.26 -1.09 -7.06
CA GLY A 127 -9.34 0.28 -7.55
C GLY A 127 -8.80 0.49 -8.95
N LEU A 128 -8.29 -0.56 -9.59
CA LEU A 128 -7.59 -0.50 -10.86
C LEU A 128 -8.47 0.13 -11.97
N ARG A 129 -7.92 1.17 -12.64
CA ARG A 129 -8.60 1.92 -13.69
C ARG A 129 -7.60 2.72 -14.53
N GLY A 130 -8.10 3.55 -15.42
CA GLY A 130 -7.32 4.56 -16.13
C GLY A 130 -6.90 4.17 -17.53
N HIS A 131 -5.76 4.69 -17.98
CA HIS A 131 -5.28 4.63 -19.36
C HIS A 131 -4.07 3.69 -19.49
N PRO A 132 -4.28 2.37 -19.57
CA PRO A 132 -3.17 1.42 -19.65
C PRO A 132 -2.40 1.56 -20.97
N ARG A 133 -1.12 1.16 -20.94
CA ARG A 133 -0.24 1.17 -22.12
C ARG A 133 -0.54 0.04 -23.10
N THR A 134 -1.16 -1.06 -22.62
CA THR A 134 -1.48 -2.26 -23.40
C THR A 134 -2.88 -2.75 -23.09
N LEU A 135 -3.53 -3.44 -24.02
CA LEU A 135 -4.88 -3.98 -23.83
C LEU A 135 -4.94 -5.09 -22.77
N ASP A 136 -3.85 -5.80 -22.58
CA ASP A 136 -3.68 -6.93 -21.67
C ASP A 136 -2.94 -6.54 -20.38
N TRP A 137 -3.01 -5.29 -19.98
CA TRP A 137 -2.24 -4.71 -18.86
C TRP A 137 -2.44 -5.41 -17.51
N LEU A 138 -3.57 -6.07 -17.29
CA LEU A 138 -3.83 -6.87 -16.09
C LEU A 138 -3.36 -8.32 -16.21
N GLN A 139 -3.03 -8.78 -17.42
CA GLN A 139 -2.68 -10.19 -17.63
C GLN A 139 -1.50 -10.65 -16.78
N PRO A 140 -0.39 -9.87 -16.64
CA PRO A 140 0.69 -10.27 -15.74
C PRO A 140 0.23 -10.50 -14.29
N ALA A 141 -0.64 -9.65 -13.75
CA ALA A 141 -1.15 -9.82 -12.40
C ALA A 141 -2.05 -11.07 -12.27
N TYR A 142 -2.87 -11.38 -13.28
CA TYR A 142 -3.63 -12.64 -13.32
C TYR A 142 -2.72 -13.86 -13.43
N ASP A 143 -1.66 -13.79 -14.22
CA ASP A 143 -0.71 -14.90 -14.41
C ASP A 143 0.04 -15.22 -13.10
N TYR A 144 0.33 -14.22 -12.25
CA TYR A 144 0.85 -14.41 -10.89
C TYR A 144 -0.20 -14.93 -9.91
N GLY A 145 -1.48 -14.81 -10.23
CA GLY A 145 -2.58 -15.27 -9.37
C GLY A 145 -3.11 -14.22 -8.40
N TYR A 146 -2.86 -12.94 -8.64
CA TYR A 146 -3.44 -11.86 -7.83
C TYR A 146 -4.96 -11.80 -7.92
N ASN A 147 -5.60 -11.44 -6.81
CA ASN A 147 -7.02 -11.18 -6.77
C ASN A 147 -7.28 -9.71 -7.10
N ILE A 148 -7.90 -9.46 -8.24
CA ILE A 148 -8.08 -8.13 -8.82
C ILE A 148 -9.54 -7.70 -8.75
N VAL A 149 -9.76 -6.46 -8.32
CA VAL A 149 -11.07 -5.78 -8.39
C VAL A 149 -10.85 -4.42 -9.05
N THR A 150 -11.23 -4.32 -10.32
CA THR A 150 -11.23 -3.02 -11.03
C THR A 150 -12.30 -2.09 -10.46
N MET A 151 -12.19 -0.77 -10.70
CA MET A 151 -13.25 0.18 -10.30
C MET A 151 -14.60 -0.19 -10.92
N LYS A 152 -14.61 -0.67 -12.15
CA LYS A 152 -15.83 -1.16 -12.82
C LYS A 152 -16.45 -2.35 -12.06
N ASP A 153 -15.63 -3.30 -11.63
CA ASP A 153 -16.10 -4.44 -10.84
C ASP A 153 -16.56 -4.01 -9.46
N PHE A 154 -15.83 -3.11 -8.82
CA PHE A 154 -16.24 -2.53 -7.54
C PHE A 154 -17.60 -1.85 -7.62
N ARG A 155 -17.83 -0.99 -8.62
CA ARG A 155 -19.12 -0.31 -8.83
C ARG A 155 -20.26 -1.27 -9.10
N ARG A 156 -19.99 -2.38 -9.81
CA ARG A 156 -20.99 -3.43 -10.10
C ARG A 156 -21.33 -4.28 -8.87
N ARG A 157 -20.33 -4.63 -8.08
CA ARG A 157 -20.44 -5.58 -6.95
C ARG A 157 -20.85 -4.89 -5.64
N GLY A 158 -20.38 -3.68 -5.44
CA GLY A 158 -20.57 -2.91 -4.22
C GLY A 158 -19.57 -3.19 -3.12
N LEU A 159 -19.46 -2.25 -2.21
CA LEU A 159 -18.45 -2.20 -1.13
C LEU A 159 -18.50 -3.47 -0.24
N THR A 160 -19.66 -3.88 0.19
CA THR A 160 -19.84 -5.02 1.13
C THR A 160 -19.30 -6.33 0.55
N ASP A 161 -19.58 -6.60 -0.73
CA ASP A 161 -19.12 -7.83 -1.39
C ASP A 161 -17.59 -7.84 -1.54
N VAL A 162 -17.01 -6.69 -1.92
CA VAL A 162 -15.56 -6.57 -2.05
C VAL A 162 -14.85 -6.68 -0.70
N ILE A 163 -15.38 -6.10 0.36
CA ILE A 163 -14.85 -6.27 1.73
C ILE A 163 -14.87 -7.76 2.12
N ALA A 164 -15.99 -8.45 1.89
CA ALA A 164 -16.11 -9.88 2.22
C ALA A 164 -15.07 -10.74 1.47
N GLN A 165 -14.84 -10.45 0.18
CA GLN A 165 -13.77 -11.09 -0.58
C GLN A 165 -12.40 -10.78 0.00
N THR A 166 -12.12 -9.51 0.32
CA THR A 166 -10.83 -9.06 0.86
C THR A 166 -10.48 -9.80 2.14
N VAL A 167 -11.39 -9.83 3.11
CA VAL A 167 -11.19 -10.57 4.37
C VAL A 167 -10.92 -12.05 4.12
N LYS A 168 -11.67 -12.68 3.21
CA LYS A 168 -11.50 -14.09 2.86
C LYS A 168 -10.15 -14.37 2.21
N VAL A 169 -9.68 -13.50 1.30
CA VAL A 169 -8.41 -13.67 0.58
C VAL A 169 -7.23 -13.47 1.51
N LEU A 170 -7.20 -12.39 2.27
CA LEU A 170 -6.10 -12.08 3.20
C LEU A 170 -5.99 -13.13 4.33
N GLY A 171 -7.11 -13.54 4.88
CA GLY A 171 -7.19 -14.63 5.87
C GLY A 171 -6.31 -14.39 7.09
N ASP A 172 -5.48 -15.39 7.41
CA ASP A 172 -4.61 -15.44 8.59
C ASP A 172 -3.12 -15.11 8.30
N ARG A 173 -2.83 -14.68 7.07
CA ARG A 173 -1.47 -14.35 6.63
C ARG A 173 -0.96 -13.04 7.24
N PRO A 174 0.38 -12.84 7.30
CA PRO A 174 0.93 -11.52 7.55
C PRO A 174 0.51 -10.58 6.42
N VAL A 175 -0.10 -9.44 6.77
CA VAL A 175 -0.68 -8.48 5.82
C VAL A 175 0.12 -7.19 5.84
N TYR A 176 0.56 -6.74 4.67
CA TYR A 176 1.06 -5.40 4.44
C TYR A 176 -0.01 -4.57 3.72
N ILE A 177 -0.21 -3.34 4.15
CA ILE A 177 -1.19 -2.44 3.53
C ILE A 177 -0.43 -1.40 2.73
N THR A 178 -0.66 -1.34 1.42
CA THR A 178 -0.12 -0.27 0.57
C THR A 178 -1.28 0.53 -0.04
N PHE A 179 -1.25 1.83 0.21
CA PHE A 179 -2.30 2.74 -0.20
C PHE A 179 -1.73 3.81 -1.13
N ASP A 180 -1.96 3.64 -2.42
CA ASP A 180 -1.69 4.69 -3.39
C ASP A 180 -2.83 5.72 -3.37
N LEU A 181 -2.48 6.99 -3.18
CA LEU A 181 -3.45 8.09 -3.11
C LEU A 181 -4.19 8.30 -4.44
N ASP A 182 -3.67 7.80 -5.55
CA ASP A 182 -4.32 7.91 -6.84
C ASP A 182 -5.50 6.92 -7.04
N CYS A 183 -5.69 5.97 -6.13
CA CYS A 183 -6.92 5.17 -6.06
C CYS A 183 -8.15 6.04 -5.77
N LEU A 184 -7.97 7.17 -5.08
CA LEU A 184 -9.02 8.12 -4.79
C LEU A 184 -9.46 8.90 -6.04
N ASP A 185 -10.66 9.42 -6.00
CA ASP A 185 -11.13 10.31 -7.06
C ASP A 185 -10.26 11.58 -7.13
N PRO A 186 -9.83 12.04 -8.32
CA PRO A 186 -8.99 13.22 -8.46
C PRO A 186 -9.58 14.51 -7.85
N THR A 187 -10.89 14.56 -7.66
CA THR A 187 -11.56 15.68 -6.98
C THR A 187 -11.34 15.69 -5.48
N ILE A 188 -10.93 14.54 -4.92
CA ILE A 188 -10.65 14.34 -3.49
C ILE A 188 -9.15 14.42 -3.23
N ALA A 189 -8.34 13.79 -4.07
CA ALA A 189 -6.89 13.73 -3.95
C ALA A 189 -6.19 14.25 -5.21
N PRO A 190 -6.18 15.57 -5.45
CA PRO A 190 -5.52 16.16 -6.64
C PRO A 190 -4.00 16.16 -6.56
N GLY A 191 -3.42 16.06 -5.36
CA GLY A 191 -1.98 16.13 -5.10
C GLY A 191 -1.26 14.79 -5.28
N VAL A 192 -1.50 14.11 -6.40
CA VAL A 192 -0.87 12.82 -6.73
C VAL A 192 -0.02 12.92 -8.00
N SER A 193 0.92 11.99 -8.16
CA SER A 193 1.82 11.96 -9.33
C SER A 193 1.07 11.59 -10.60
N ASN A 194 0.21 10.58 -10.56
CA ASN A 194 -0.55 10.06 -11.68
C ASN A 194 -2.04 10.26 -11.42
N ILE A 195 -2.61 11.27 -12.07
CA ILE A 195 -4.05 11.52 -11.98
C ILE A 195 -4.75 10.63 -13.02
N GLU A 196 -5.67 9.77 -12.56
CA GLU A 196 -6.50 8.95 -13.44
C GLU A 196 -7.95 9.49 -13.48
N PRO A 197 -8.25 10.42 -14.43
CA PRO A 197 -9.58 10.92 -14.65
C PRO A 197 -10.44 9.90 -15.40
N GLY A 198 -11.72 9.90 -15.16
CA GLY A 198 -12.62 8.90 -15.73
C GLY A 198 -12.75 7.69 -14.79
N GLU A 199 -13.78 6.87 -14.97
CA GLU A 199 -14.21 5.87 -13.98
C GLU A 199 -13.99 6.35 -12.55
N LYS A 200 -14.99 7.04 -11.98
CA LYS A 200 -14.90 7.67 -10.63
C LYS A 200 -14.07 6.83 -9.67
N GLY A 201 -12.96 7.39 -9.15
CA GLY A 201 -12.13 6.78 -8.11
C GLY A 201 -12.93 6.54 -6.81
N PHE A 202 -12.27 6.03 -5.77
CA PHE A 202 -12.92 5.91 -4.47
C PHE A 202 -13.21 7.29 -3.88
N ASP A 203 -14.33 7.41 -3.19
CA ASP A 203 -14.46 8.45 -2.17
C ASP A 203 -13.74 8.00 -0.88
N ILE A 204 -13.54 8.96 0.04
CA ILE A 204 -12.76 8.67 1.25
C ILE A 204 -13.42 7.65 2.17
N ASP A 205 -14.74 7.61 2.23
CA ASP A 205 -15.47 6.68 3.09
C ASP A 205 -15.39 5.25 2.54
N GLU A 206 -15.47 5.08 1.21
CA GLU A 206 -15.25 3.81 0.53
C GLU A 206 -13.82 3.29 0.76
N ALA A 207 -12.82 4.16 0.59
CA ALA A 207 -11.42 3.81 0.78
C ALA A 207 -11.12 3.40 2.23
N ILE A 208 -11.61 4.17 3.21
CA ILE A 208 -11.47 3.83 4.65
C ILE A 208 -12.19 2.52 4.98
N ALA A 209 -13.36 2.27 4.42
CA ALA A 209 -14.07 1.03 4.67
C ALA A 209 -13.34 -0.19 4.11
N LEU A 210 -12.74 -0.07 2.92
CA LEU A 210 -11.88 -1.11 2.33
C LEU A 210 -10.61 -1.33 3.16
N LEU A 211 -9.94 -0.27 3.59
CA LEU A 211 -8.77 -0.33 4.46
C LEU A 211 -9.09 -1.11 5.75
N ARG A 212 -10.25 -0.84 6.36
CA ARG A 212 -10.73 -1.51 7.58
C ARG A 212 -11.09 -2.98 7.38
N ALA A 213 -11.14 -3.49 6.15
CA ALA A 213 -11.22 -4.93 5.92
C ALA A 213 -10.03 -5.69 6.52
N ALA A 214 -8.88 -5.02 6.69
CA ALA A 214 -7.71 -5.58 7.37
C ALA A 214 -7.76 -5.49 8.91
N ARG A 215 -8.79 -4.85 9.50
CA ARG A 215 -8.92 -4.69 10.95
C ARG A 215 -9.00 -6.04 11.66
N GLY A 216 -8.10 -6.24 12.61
CA GLY A 216 -8.02 -7.49 13.37
C GLY A 216 -7.21 -8.60 12.70
N LEU A 217 -6.70 -8.38 11.48
CA LEU A 217 -5.74 -9.26 10.83
C LEU A 217 -4.32 -9.00 11.35
N ASN A 218 -3.39 -9.89 11.02
CA ASN A 218 -1.98 -9.72 11.37
C ASN A 218 -1.30 -8.69 10.46
N ILE A 219 -1.54 -7.39 10.70
CA ILE A 219 -0.90 -6.31 9.96
C ILE A 219 0.55 -6.20 10.40
N VAL A 220 1.50 -6.36 9.48
CA VAL A 220 2.95 -6.29 9.71
C VAL A 220 3.55 -4.93 9.36
N GLY A 221 2.84 -4.10 8.64
CA GLY A 221 3.24 -2.74 8.26
C GLY A 221 2.32 -2.17 7.20
N GLY A 222 2.62 -0.94 6.76
CA GLY A 222 1.92 -0.32 5.64
C GLY A 222 2.60 0.95 5.14
N ASP A 223 2.12 1.45 4.02
CA ASP A 223 2.54 2.73 3.48
C ASP A 223 1.39 3.51 2.83
N VAL A 224 1.62 4.81 2.68
CA VAL A 224 0.81 5.72 1.88
C VAL A 224 1.75 6.39 0.87
N VAL A 225 1.46 6.25 -0.41
CA VAL A 225 2.35 6.66 -1.51
C VAL A 225 1.68 7.59 -2.52
N CYS A 226 2.46 8.01 -3.50
CA CYS A 226 2.09 8.91 -4.60
C CYS A 226 1.71 10.32 -4.18
N MET A 227 2.04 10.75 -2.95
CA MET A 227 1.87 12.13 -2.53
C MET A 227 2.79 13.05 -3.33
N MET A 228 2.21 14.05 -3.98
CA MET A 228 2.93 15.10 -4.70
C MET A 228 2.51 16.49 -4.18
N PRO A 229 3.19 17.00 -3.14
CA PRO A 229 2.78 18.23 -2.45
C PRO A 229 2.67 19.46 -3.37
N THR A 230 3.49 19.53 -4.42
CA THR A 230 3.48 20.65 -5.38
C THR A 230 2.25 20.70 -6.28
N LYS A 231 1.48 19.60 -6.33
CA LYS A 231 0.21 19.52 -7.07
C LYS A 231 -1.02 19.58 -6.17
N ASP A 232 -0.82 19.57 -4.86
CA ASP A 232 -1.95 19.60 -3.93
C ASP A 232 -2.65 20.97 -3.96
N SER A 233 -3.90 20.98 -3.57
CA SER A 233 -4.67 22.21 -3.46
C SER A 233 -4.16 23.11 -2.31
N PRO A 234 -4.45 24.41 -2.31
CA PRO A 234 -3.93 25.33 -1.29
C PRO A 234 -4.31 24.97 0.15
N ASN A 235 -5.34 24.15 0.36
CA ASN A 235 -5.74 23.65 1.69
C ASN A 235 -5.10 22.31 2.06
N ASN A 236 -4.18 21.79 1.24
CA ASN A 236 -3.46 20.54 1.46
C ASN A 236 -4.37 19.32 1.67
N ILE A 237 -5.48 19.23 0.94
CA ILE A 237 -6.49 18.19 1.16
C ILE A 237 -5.93 16.78 0.94
N THR A 238 -5.05 16.59 -0.06
CA THR A 238 -4.43 15.30 -0.32
C THR A 238 -3.50 14.89 0.82
N ALA A 239 -2.67 15.82 1.31
CA ALA A 239 -1.79 15.55 2.46
C ALA A 239 -2.57 15.25 3.73
N LEU A 240 -3.68 15.96 4.00
CA LEU A 240 -4.56 15.67 5.14
C LEU A 240 -5.26 14.32 5.01
N THR A 241 -5.63 13.95 3.80
CA THR A 241 -6.20 12.62 3.50
C THR A 241 -5.16 11.53 3.75
N ALA A 242 -3.93 11.69 3.25
CA ALA A 242 -2.82 10.78 3.51
C ALA A 242 -2.58 10.58 5.01
N ALA A 243 -2.51 11.66 5.77
CA ALA A 243 -2.37 11.61 7.23
C ALA A 243 -3.53 10.86 7.92
N SER A 244 -4.76 11.04 7.43
CA SER A 244 -5.94 10.31 7.93
C SER A 244 -5.85 8.81 7.65
N ILE A 245 -5.40 8.42 6.46
CA ILE A 245 -5.19 7.00 6.10
C ILE A 245 -4.07 6.38 6.96
N MET A 246 -2.94 7.08 7.13
CA MET A 246 -1.87 6.63 8.03
C MET A 246 -2.40 6.43 9.46
N PHE A 247 -3.22 7.35 9.94
CA PHE A 247 -3.80 7.27 11.28
C PHE A 247 -4.78 6.08 11.43
N GLU A 248 -5.51 5.69 10.38
CA GLU A 248 -6.29 4.45 10.35
C GLU A 248 -5.38 3.22 10.52
N MET A 249 -4.28 3.14 9.75
CA MET A 249 -3.32 2.03 9.84
C MET A 249 -2.70 1.93 11.23
N ILE A 250 -2.22 3.04 11.78
CA ILE A 250 -1.67 3.12 13.14
C ILE A 250 -2.70 2.61 14.17
N SER A 251 -3.95 3.06 14.04
CA SER A 251 -5.03 2.67 14.95
C SER A 251 -5.34 1.18 14.89
N MET A 252 -5.34 0.58 13.69
CA MET A 252 -5.56 -0.86 13.52
C MET A 252 -4.42 -1.69 14.10
N ILE A 253 -3.16 -1.26 13.90
CA ILE A 253 -1.98 -1.92 14.46
C ILE A 253 -1.99 -1.83 16.00
N ALA A 254 -2.25 -0.64 16.55
CA ALA A 254 -2.32 -0.43 17.99
C ALA A 254 -3.46 -1.23 18.65
N GLU A 255 -4.62 -1.33 17.98
CA GLU A 255 -5.74 -2.14 18.50
C GLU A 255 -5.38 -3.65 18.62
N ASN A 256 -4.54 -4.16 17.71
CA ASN A 256 -4.13 -5.55 17.75
C ASN A 256 -3.29 -5.89 19.00
N SER A 257 -2.62 -4.91 19.63
CA SER A 257 -1.90 -5.12 20.89
C SER A 257 -2.83 -5.43 22.07
N LEU A 258 -4.12 -5.11 21.98
CA LEU A 258 -5.12 -5.47 23.01
C LEU A 258 -5.51 -6.97 22.96
N LYS A 259 -5.13 -7.68 21.89
CA LYS A 259 -5.50 -9.09 21.67
C LYS A 259 -4.34 -10.06 21.97
N SER A 260 -3.14 -9.52 22.11
CA SER A 260 -1.91 -10.26 22.47
C SER A 260 -1.69 -10.22 24.00
#